data_b69d86740bb266caada8ccb062956cb2
#
_entry.id   b69d86740bb266caada8ccb062956cb2
#
_cell.length_a   1.000
_cell.length_b   1.000
_cell.length_c   1.000
_cell.angle_alpha   90.00
_cell.angle_beta   90.00
_cell.angle_gamma   90.00
#
_symmetry.space_group_name_H-M   'P 1'
#
loop_
_entity.id
_entity.type
_entity.pdbx_description
1 polymer ?
#
loop_
_entity_poly.entity_id
_entity_poly.type
_entity_poly.pdbx_seq_one_letter_code
_entity_poly.pdbx_strand_id
1 'polypeptide(L)'
;MSKKRDAFGGNGDIFFSEDNSTATKYLRNTSSKEKINRFKRELEVMQSFISQKVPNIVEVFSVDIDEVNHKNSKIIMKKYDGCLPELIELTKGNVRLSLTLLLPVVQALKTLSENTPALYHRDLKPENILYLKKECGYELYLTDFGICFLKDSGERLTEEVTAIGARMFLAPEYETGRVEDVTEKGDIFSLGKIIWWMINGIENALLPSNFWFIDEFNLTRNFPNNPDVIAANVIIASCLRTNPNERCTYDQLIAMMNNFLNTATISKDVQKQLLVQAAMERKKLEFEEKLTCNKLLVNTFSVTFSHALELINSKYPTVVFLQHLKTQYANKSTDGINFTTKNVDDDASHYLYDKHFDDIFIAIHYYPASNGEKYAHVSLDYHVHSSGKSESLTVAYNEQGAIDATYQSTTSMLNTEIIESFLEDLILNYIA
;
A
#
# COMPACT_ATOMS: atom_id res chain seq x y z
N MET A 1 21.38 -40.39 -0.49
CA MET A 1 21.41 -39.55 -1.69
C MET A 1 20.50 -38.32 -1.39
N SER A 2 21.05 -37.10 -1.42
CA SER A 2 20.23 -35.90 -1.28
C SER A 2 19.39 -35.76 -2.54
N LYS A 3 18.07 -35.83 -2.43
CA LYS A 3 17.19 -35.53 -3.57
C LYS A 3 17.49 -34.10 -4.02
N LYS A 4 17.70 -33.92 -5.31
CA LYS A 4 17.88 -32.59 -5.90
C LYS A 4 16.51 -31.88 -5.80
N ARG A 5 16.52 -30.66 -5.26
CA ARG A 5 15.30 -29.84 -5.14
C ARG A 5 14.86 -29.40 -6.52
N ASP A 6 13.54 -29.52 -6.81
CA ASP A 6 12.97 -29.25 -8.13
C ASP A 6 12.46 -27.80 -8.27
N ALA A 7 11.97 -27.19 -7.16
CA ALA A 7 11.49 -25.82 -7.17
C ALA A 7 11.67 -25.12 -5.79
N PHE A 8 11.57 -23.77 -5.78
CA PHE A 8 11.61 -22.94 -4.59
C PHE A 8 10.20 -22.41 -4.31
N GLY A 9 9.59 -22.85 -3.22
CA GLY A 9 8.44 -22.13 -2.62
C GLY A 9 8.94 -21.06 -1.64
N GLY A 10 8.13 -20.08 -1.28
CA GLY A 10 8.51 -18.96 -0.40
C GLY A 10 9.22 -19.40 0.89
N ASN A 11 8.61 -20.28 1.69
CA ASN A 11 9.17 -20.81 2.93
C ASN A 11 9.55 -22.30 2.88
N GLY A 12 9.39 -22.98 1.74
CA GLY A 12 9.55 -24.43 1.62
C GLY A 12 10.44 -24.89 0.47
N ASP A 13 10.97 -26.09 0.60
CA ASP A 13 11.58 -26.83 -0.46
C ASP A 13 10.55 -27.76 -1.09
N ILE A 14 10.47 -27.75 -2.42
CA ILE A 14 9.48 -28.52 -3.19
C ILE A 14 10.20 -29.61 -3.95
N PHE A 15 9.67 -30.85 -3.86
CA PHE A 15 10.14 -32.03 -4.55
C PHE A 15 9.00 -32.66 -5.35
N PHE A 16 9.28 -33.00 -6.59
CA PHE A 16 8.30 -33.67 -7.43
C PHE A 16 8.42 -35.18 -7.33
N SER A 17 7.31 -35.88 -7.53
CA SER A 17 7.30 -37.34 -7.64
C SER A 17 7.94 -37.80 -8.97
N GLU A 18 8.40 -39.04 -9.03
CA GLU A 18 9.04 -39.61 -10.24
C GLU A 18 8.11 -39.63 -11.43
N ASP A 19 6.81 -39.86 -11.20
CA ASP A 19 5.75 -39.84 -12.23
C ASP A 19 5.29 -38.43 -12.56
N ASN A 20 5.84 -37.40 -11.91
CA ASN A 20 5.51 -36.00 -12.14
C ASN A 20 4.06 -35.61 -11.81
N SER A 21 3.36 -36.42 -11.01
CA SER A 21 1.95 -36.19 -10.66
C SER A 21 1.76 -35.35 -9.42
N THR A 22 2.71 -35.39 -8.49
CA THR A 22 2.61 -34.73 -7.20
C THR A 22 3.81 -33.83 -6.89
N ALA A 23 3.56 -32.84 -6.02
CA ALA A 23 4.57 -31.98 -5.42
C ALA A 23 4.50 -32.14 -3.89
N THR A 24 5.65 -32.31 -3.26
CA THR A 24 5.77 -32.39 -1.79
C THR A 24 6.54 -31.18 -1.29
N LYS A 25 5.91 -30.37 -0.43
CA LYS A 25 6.49 -29.18 0.20
C LYS A 25 6.95 -29.50 1.61
N TYR A 26 8.21 -29.19 1.93
CA TYR A 26 8.81 -29.30 3.25
C TYR A 26 9.26 -27.92 3.76
N LEU A 27 9.29 -27.73 5.09
CA LEU A 27 9.84 -26.51 5.67
C LEU A 27 11.38 -26.43 5.44
N ARG A 28 11.84 -25.37 4.80
CA ARG A 28 13.27 -25.17 4.47
C ARG A 28 14.12 -24.84 5.68
N ASN A 29 13.65 -23.94 6.54
CA ASN A 29 14.43 -23.40 7.66
C ASN A 29 13.66 -23.59 8.98
N THR A 30 14.19 -24.47 9.81
CA THR A 30 13.63 -24.79 11.12
C THR A 30 14.30 -24.05 12.28
N SER A 31 15.23 -23.14 12.03
CA SER A 31 15.88 -22.30 13.06
C SER A 31 15.05 -21.06 13.42
N SER A 32 14.13 -20.62 12.56
CA SER A 32 13.25 -19.48 12.80
C SER A 32 11.90 -19.95 13.34
N LYS A 33 11.57 -19.56 14.57
CA LYS A 33 10.28 -19.82 15.20
C LYS A 33 9.12 -19.28 14.37
N GLU A 34 9.31 -18.10 13.76
CA GLU A 34 8.32 -17.46 12.90
C GLU A 34 8.03 -18.31 11.66
N LYS A 35 9.06 -18.80 10.96
CA LYS A 35 8.90 -19.66 9.78
C LYS A 35 8.23 -20.99 10.12
N ILE A 36 8.52 -21.53 11.30
CA ILE A 36 7.85 -22.73 11.82
C ILE A 36 6.36 -22.44 12.03
N ASN A 37 6.01 -21.34 12.69
CA ASN A 37 4.63 -20.98 12.95
C ASN A 37 3.84 -20.73 11.65
N ARG A 38 4.43 -20.05 10.69
CA ARG A 38 3.83 -19.85 9.35
C ARG A 38 3.56 -21.19 8.66
N PHE A 39 4.52 -22.11 8.71
CA PHE A 39 4.36 -23.41 8.08
C PHE A 39 3.31 -24.27 8.82
N LYS A 40 3.25 -24.22 10.16
CA LYS A 40 2.18 -24.88 10.91
C LYS A 40 0.79 -24.41 10.49
N ARG A 41 0.61 -23.09 10.38
CA ARG A 41 -0.65 -22.52 9.91
C ARG A 41 -0.97 -22.97 8.49
N GLU A 42 0.02 -22.97 7.60
CA GLU A 42 -0.16 -23.49 6.26
C GLU A 42 -0.62 -24.96 6.26
N LEU A 43 0.00 -25.80 7.12
CA LEU A 43 -0.41 -27.19 7.29
C LEU A 43 -1.87 -27.33 7.73
N GLU A 44 -2.30 -26.56 8.74
CA GLU A 44 -3.68 -26.58 9.27
C GLU A 44 -4.69 -26.17 8.20
N VAL A 45 -4.42 -25.07 7.47
CA VAL A 45 -5.30 -24.60 6.41
C VAL A 45 -5.34 -25.59 5.25
N MET A 46 -4.19 -26.11 4.80
CA MET A 46 -4.13 -27.09 3.73
C MET A 46 -4.82 -28.43 4.14
N GLN A 47 -4.76 -28.82 5.41
CA GLN A 47 -5.50 -29.97 5.92
C GLN A 47 -7.01 -29.77 5.75
N SER A 48 -7.53 -28.58 5.96
CA SER A 48 -8.96 -28.28 5.81
C SER A 48 -9.42 -28.40 4.34
N PHE A 49 -8.56 -28.07 3.37
CA PHE A 49 -8.87 -28.15 1.95
C PHE A 49 -9.01 -29.57 1.42
N ILE A 50 -8.49 -30.59 2.10
CA ILE A 50 -8.71 -32.01 1.75
C ILE A 50 -10.20 -32.34 1.76
N SER A 51 -10.93 -31.81 2.74
CA SER A 51 -12.37 -32.05 2.88
C SER A 51 -13.22 -30.99 2.17
N GLN A 52 -12.82 -29.73 2.19
CA GLN A 52 -13.63 -28.62 1.68
C GLN A 52 -13.65 -28.52 0.15
N LYS A 53 -12.60 -28.97 -0.54
CA LYS A 53 -12.47 -28.98 -2.02
C LYS A 53 -12.94 -27.67 -2.69
N VAL A 54 -12.41 -26.53 -2.25
CA VAL A 54 -12.72 -25.24 -2.85
C VAL A 54 -12.13 -25.19 -4.28
N PRO A 55 -12.94 -24.89 -5.31
CA PRO A 55 -12.43 -24.78 -6.68
C PRO A 55 -11.32 -23.75 -6.80
N ASN A 56 -10.38 -23.96 -7.72
CA ASN A 56 -9.25 -23.06 -8.00
C ASN A 56 -8.32 -22.77 -6.80
N ILE A 57 -8.33 -23.65 -5.82
CA ILE A 57 -7.28 -23.81 -4.81
C ILE A 57 -6.49 -25.06 -5.13
N VAL A 58 -5.19 -25.08 -4.84
CA VAL A 58 -4.35 -26.25 -5.07
C VAL A 58 -4.94 -27.50 -4.43
N GLU A 59 -4.98 -28.59 -5.17
CA GLU A 59 -5.51 -29.87 -4.72
C GLU A 59 -4.51 -30.54 -3.77
N VAL A 60 -4.91 -30.67 -2.51
CA VAL A 60 -4.12 -31.27 -1.43
C VAL A 60 -4.53 -32.72 -1.27
N PHE A 61 -3.56 -33.64 -1.30
CA PHE A 61 -3.81 -35.07 -1.13
C PHE A 61 -3.62 -35.49 0.33
N SER A 62 -2.56 -35.02 0.97
CA SER A 62 -2.32 -35.27 2.40
C SER A 62 -1.46 -34.18 3.02
N VAL A 63 -1.61 -34.05 4.33
CA VAL A 63 -0.78 -33.20 5.18
C VAL A 63 -0.28 -34.06 6.35
N ASP A 64 1.03 -34.15 6.50
CA ASP A 64 1.67 -34.85 7.61
C ASP A 64 2.25 -33.82 8.58
N ILE A 65 1.83 -33.86 9.82
CA ILE A 65 2.28 -32.92 10.88
C ILE A 65 3.12 -33.69 11.89
N ASP A 66 4.39 -33.36 12.01
CA ASP A 66 5.29 -33.85 13.06
C ASP A 66 5.52 -32.69 14.05
N GLU A 67 4.84 -32.74 15.18
CA GLU A 67 4.91 -31.70 16.22
C GLU A 67 6.28 -31.67 16.93
N VAL A 68 7.02 -32.78 16.92
CA VAL A 68 8.32 -32.92 17.58
C VAL A 68 9.42 -32.42 16.66
N ASN A 69 9.36 -32.81 15.39
CA ASN A 69 10.37 -32.43 14.39
C ASN A 69 9.71 -31.88 13.12
N HIS A 70 9.46 -30.57 13.10
CA HIS A 70 8.80 -29.89 11.99
C HIS A 70 9.48 -30.05 10.62
N LYS A 71 10.75 -30.53 10.58
CA LYS A 71 11.42 -30.90 9.32
C LYS A 71 10.74 -32.08 8.60
N ASN A 72 10.05 -32.92 9.36
CA ASN A 72 9.35 -34.08 8.82
C ASN A 72 7.94 -33.71 8.36
N SER A 73 7.41 -32.58 8.80
CA SER A 73 6.09 -32.09 8.37
C SER A 73 6.12 -31.77 6.87
N LYS A 74 5.06 -32.16 6.16
CA LYS A 74 5.00 -31.96 4.70
C LYS A 74 3.57 -31.82 4.23
N ILE A 75 3.43 -31.19 3.08
CA ILE A 75 2.19 -31.09 2.30
C ILE A 75 2.41 -31.84 0.99
N ILE A 76 1.55 -32.80 0.69
CA ILE A 76 1.52 -33.50 -0.60
C ILE A 76 0.33 -32.99 -1.40
N MET A 77 0.60 -32.39 -2.53
CA MET A 77 -0.39 -31.75 -3.39
C MET A 77 -0.18 -32.17 -4.84
N LYS A 78 -1.16 -31.90 -5.68
CA LYS A 78 -1.04 -32.03 -7.12
C LYS A 78 0.11 -31.17 -7.65
N LYS A 79 0.85 -31.70 -8.61
CA LYS A 79 1.83 -30.89 -9.35
C LYS A 79 1.12 -30.04 -10.39
N TYR A 80 1.51 -28.76 -10.47
CA TYR A 80 1.04 -27.79 -11.45
C TYR A 80 2.13 -27.55 -12.51
N ASP A 81 1.74 -27.03 -13.68
CA ASP A 81 2.65 -26.87 -14.81
C ASP A 81 3.60 -25.67 -14.66
N GLY A 82 3.21 -24.67 -13.86
CA GLY A 82 4.02 -23.50 -13.56
C GLY A 82 3.23 -22.46 -12.76
N CYS A 83 3.72 -21.23 -12.74
CA CYS A 83 3.10 -20.11 -12.02
C CYS A 83 2.76 -18.95 -12.98
N LEU A 84 1.86 -18.06 -12.54
CA LEU A 84 1.31 -16.98 -13.35
C LEU A 84 2.36 -16.10 -14.05
N PRO A 85 3.54 -15.79 -13.49
CA PRO A 85 4.60 -15.07 -14.19
C PRO A 85 4.99 -15.67 -15.55
N GLU A 86 4.94 -16.98 -15.70
CA GLU A 86 5.26 -17.63 -16.98
C GLU A 86 4.22 -17.37 -18.09
N LEU A 87 3.04 -16.88 -17.74
CA LEU A 87 1.97 -16.55 -18.66
C LEU A 87 1.92 -15.06 -19.02
N ILE A 88 2.87 -14.24 -18.56
CA ILE A 88 2.81 -12.79 -18.68
C ILE A 88 2.76 -12.29 -20.14
N GLU A 89 3.51 -12.91 -21.04
CA GLU A 89 3.51 -12.56 -22.46
C GLU A 89 2.15 -12.84 -23.13
N LEU A 90 1.40 -13.84 -22.64
CA LEU A 90 0.07 -14.16 -23.14
C LEU A 90 -0.99 -13.16 -22.67
N THR A 91 -0.81 -12.62 -21.46
CA THR A 91 -1.77 -11.69 -20.83
C THR A 91 -1.51 -10.23 -21.21
N LYS A 92 -0.32 -9.91 -21.70
CA LYS A 92 0.09 -8.57 -22.11
C LYS A 92 -0.88 -7.95 -23.10
N GLY A 93 -1.48 -6.82 -22.70
CA GLY A 93 -2.49 -6.12 -23.50
C GLY A 93 -3.78 -6.90 -23.72
N ASN A 94 -3.91 -8.10 -23.19
CA ASN A 94 -5.08 -8.98 -23.41
C ASN A 94 -5.98 -8.97 -22.16
N VAL A 95 -6.80 -7.95 -22.05
CA VAL A 95 -7.71 -7.75 -20.91
C VAL A 95 -8.66 -8.93 -20.74
N ARG A 96 -9.25 -9.42 -21.86
CA ARG A 96 -10.22 -10.52 -21.82
C ARG A 96 -9.61 -11.80 -21.27
N LEU A 97 -8.43 -12.18 -21.78
CA LEU A 97 -7.73 -13.35 -21.27
C LEU A 97 -7.35 -13.19 -19.80
N SER A 98 -6.80 -12.04 -19.42
CA SER A 98 -6.41 -11.76 -18.03
C SER A 98 -7.58 -11.91 -17.06
N LEU A 99 -8.72 -11.33 -17.39
CA LEU A 99 -9.92 -11.40 -16.55
C LEU A 99 -10.54 -12.80 -16.57
N THR A 100 -10.57 -13.49 -17.73
CA THR A 100 -11.06 -14.87 -17.83
C THR A 100 -10.26 -15.81 -16.96
N LEU A 101 -8.93 -15.71 -16.99
CA LEU A 101 -8.05 -16.55 -16.19
C LEU A 101 -8.20 -16.26 -14.69
N LEU A 102 -8.30 -14.98 -14.30
CA LEU A 102 -8.30 -14.59 -12.88
C LEU A 102 -9.67 -14.74 -12.20
N LEU A 103 -10.77 -14.68 -12.94
CA LEU A 103 -12.13 -14.74 -12.38
C LEU A 103 -12.38 -15.95 -11.46
N PRO A 104 -11.97 -17.18 -11.80
CA PRO A 104 -12.13 -18.33 -10.90
C PRO A 104 -11.35 -18.20 -9.60
N VAL A 105 -10.15 -17.56 -9.62
CA VAL A 105 -9.37 -17.28 -8.41
C VAL A 105 -10.10 -16.27 -7.51
N VAL A 106 -10.71 -15.22 -8.10
CA VAL A 106 -11.53 -14.25 -7.36
C VAL A 106 -12.73 -14.95 -6.69
N GLN A 107 -13.37 -15.88 -7.38
CA GLN A 107 -14.47 -16.68 -6.84
C GLN A 107 -14.02 -17.59 -5.69
N ALA A 108 -12.84 -18.20 -5.79
CA ALA A 108 -12.25 -18.99 -4.73
C ALA A 108 -11.99 -18.14 -3.47
N LEU A 109 -11.39 -16.96 -3.63
CA LEU A 109 -11.14 -16.01 -2.53
C LEU A 109 -12.44 -15.54 -1.88
N LYS A 110 -13.49 -15.28 -2.66
CA LYS A 110 -14.82 -14.98 -2.11
C LYS A 110 -15.29 -16.14 -1.24
N THR A 111 -15.25 -17.37 -1.75
CA THR A 111 -15.67 -18.55 -0.97
C THR A 111 -14.91 -18.68 0.33
N LEU A 112 -13.59 -18.44 0.33
CA LEU A 112 -12.77 -18.47 1.56
C LEU A 112 -13.16 -17.36 2.54
N SER A 113 -13.48 -16.17 2.05
CA SER A 113 -13.88 -15.04 2.90
C SER A 113 -15.26 -15.23 3.55
N GLU A 114 -16.11 -16.07 2.96
CA GLU A 114 -17.44 -16.43 3.47
C GLU A 114 -17.43 -17.66 4.39
N ASN A 115 -16.30 -18.34 4.55
CA ASN A 115 -16.14 -19.46 5.48
C ASN A 115 -16.31 -19.01 6.95
N THR A 116 -16.52 -19.99 7.80
CA THR A 116 -16.55 -19.75 9.27
C THR A 116 -15.53 -20.68 9.95
N PRO A 117 -14.41 -20.11 10.43
CA PRO A 117 -14.00 -18.69 10.37
C PRO A 117 -13.63 -18.23 8.95
N ALA A 118 -13.83 -16.93 8.66
CA ALA A 118 -13.43 -16.34 7.39
C ALA A 118 -11.90 -16.41 7.22
N LEU A 119 -11.45 -16.75 6.01
CA LEU A 119 -10.03 -16.86 5.69
C LEU A 119 -9.65 -15.83 4.63
N TYR A 120 -8.64 -15.00 4.94
CA TYR A 120 -8.05 -14.01 4.02
C TYR A 120 -6.61 -14.42 3.70
N HIS A 121 -6.22 -14.32 2.42
CA HIS A 121 -4.94 -14.87 1.94
C HIS A 121 -3.72 -14.02 2.36
N ARG A 122 -3.81 -12.70 2.25
CA ARG A 122 -2.82 -11.69 2.64
C ARG A 122 -1.48 -11.69 1.89
N ASP A 123 -1.17 -12.71 1.10
CA ASP A 123 0.07 -12.79 0.28
C ASP A 123 -0.27 -13.07 -1.18
N LEU A 124 -1.29 -12.37 -1.71
CA LEU A 124 -1.63 -12.49 -3.12
C LEU A 124 -0.57 -11.80 -3.98
N LYS A 125 0.08 -12.59 -4.83
CA LYS A 125 1.06 -12.17 -5.82
C LYS A 125 1.11 -13.18 -6.96
N PRO A 126 1.65 -12.82 -8.13
CA PRO A 126 1.68 -13.72 -9.28
C PRO A 126 2.33 -15.09 -8.99
N GLU A 127 3.38 -15.15 -8.17
CA GLU A 127 4.10 -16.37 -7.81
C GLU A 127 3.25 -17.36 -7.01
N ASN A 128 2.23 -16.86 -6.28
CA ASN A 128 1.31 -17.67 -5.47
C ASN A 128 0.06 -18.09 -6.25
N ILE A 129 0.05 -17.91 -7.57
CA ILE A 129 -0.99 -18.37 -8.48
C ILE A 129 -0.37 -19.33 -9.46
N LEU A 130 -0.71 -20.62 -9.34
CA LEU A 130 -0.23 -21.69 -10.21
C LEU A 130 -1.17 -21.89 -11.38
N TYR A 131 -0.70 -22.54 -12.45
CA TYR A 131 -1.56 -22.90 -13.57
C TYR A 131 -1.45 -24.37 -13.97
N LEU A 132 -2.53 -24.87 -14.56
CA LEU A 132 -2.56 -26.09 -15.34
C LEU A 132 -2.88 -25.78 -16.80
N LYS A 133 -2.15 -26.41 -17.72
CA LYS A 133 -2.49 -26.38 -19.13
C LYS A 133 -3.71 -27.30 -19.36
N LYS A 134 -4.66 -26.79 -20.11
CA LYS A 134 -5.86 -27.53 -20.56
C LYS A 134 -5.87 -27.60 -22.07
N GLU A 135 -6.72 -28.45 -22.63
CA GLU A 135 -6.89 -28.55 -24.09
C GLU A 135 -7.20 -27.17 -24.73
N CYS A 136 -7.98 -26.35 -24.04
CA CYS A 136 -8.40 -25.03 -24.51
C CYS A 136 -7.88 -23.89 -23.60
N GLY A 137 -6.59 -23.87 -23.27
CA GLY A 137 -5.98 -22.74 -22.55
C GLY A 137 -5.39 -23.11 -21.20
N TYR A 138 -5.61 -22.28 -20.20
CA TYR A 138 -5.01 -22.40 -18.87
C TYR A 138 -6.08 -22.24 -17.79
N GLU A 139 -5.85 -22.89 -16.66
CA GLU A 139 -6.68 -22.76 -15.46
C GLU A 139 -5.78 -22.40 -14.29
N LEU A 140 -6.15 -21.39 -13.51
CA LEU A 140 -5.36 -20.85 -12.40
C LEU A 140 -5.80 -21.43 -11.06
N TYR A 141 -4.82 -21.59 -10.16
CA TYR A 141 -5.01 -22.16 -8.83
C TYR A 141 -4.21 -21.38 -7.78
N LEU A 142 -4.85 -21.06 -6.66
CA LEU A 142 -4.23 -20.33 -5.55
C LEU A 142 -3.46 -21.29 -4.65
N THR A 143 -2.26 -20.85 -4.19
CA THR A 143 -1.37 -21.60 -3.28
C THR A 143 -0.73 -20.68 -2.24
N ASP A 144 0.02 -21.26 -1.30
CA ASP A 144 0.80 -20.59 -0.26
C ASP A 144 -0.03 -19.80 0.78
N PHE A 145 -0.68 -20.51 1.67
CA PHE A 145 -1.50 -19.97 2.75
C PHE A 145 -0.72 -19.74 4.06
N GLY A 146 0.60 -19.62 3.99
CA GLY A 146 1.48 -19.55 5.18
C GLY A 146 1.32 -18.30 6.03
N ILE A 147 0.75 -17.22 5.48
CA ILE A 147 0.45 -15.98 6.22
C ILE A 147 -1.02 -15.59 6.18
N CYS A 148 -1.89 -16.53 5.78
CA CYS A 148 -3.33 -16.28 5.80
C CYS A 148 -3.83 -15.93 7.19
N PHE A 149 -4.92 -15.19 7.26
CA PHE A 149 -5.57 -14.78 8.47
C PHE A 149 -6.92 -15.48 8.62
N LEU A 150 -7.11 -16.14 9.75
CA LEU A 150 -8.40 -16.67 10.17
C LEU A 150 -9.03 -15.67 11.15
N LYS A 151 -10.15 -15.11 10.77
CA LYS A 151 -10.90 -14.19 11.62
C LYS A 151 -11.32 -14.93 12.91
N ASP A 152 -11.14 -14.27 14.05
CA ASP A 152 -11.46 -14.82 15.38
C ASP A 152 -10.47 -15.87 15.95
N SER A 153 -9.30 -16.07 15.35
CA SER A 153 -8.27 -16.98 15.86
C SER A 153 -7.50 -16.45 17.09
N GLY A 154 -7.73 -15.20 17.51
CA GLY A 154 -7.05 -14.56 18.65
C GLY A 154 -5.56 -14.28 18.44
N GLU A 155 -5.08 -14.38 17.22
CA GLU A 155 -3.66 -14.21 16.88
C GLU A 155 -3.23 -12.73 16.78
N ARG A 156 -2.04 -12.44 17.31
CA ARG A 156 -1.38 -11.15 17.09
C ARG A 156 -0.62 -11.17 15.76
N LEU A 157 -0.83 -10.16 14.93
CA LEU A 157 -0.03 -9.93 13.73
C LEU A 157 1.35 -9.38 14.14
N THR A 158 2.26 -10.27 14.52
CA THR A 158 3.67 -9.91 14.67
C THR A 158 4.41 -10.40 13.44
N GLU A 159 4.51 -9.56 12.40
CA GLU A 159 5.25 -9.96 11.22
C GLU A 159 6.07 -8.83 10.62
N GLU A 160 7.38 -9.02 10.63
CA GLU A 160 8.28 -8.34 9.71
C GLU A 160 7.94 -8.80 8.29
N VAL A 161 7.45 -7.89 7.46
CA VAL A 161 7.29 -8.10 6.02
C VAL A 161 8.69 -8.10 5.40
N THR A 162 9.31 -9.26 5.31
CA THR A 162 10.74 -9.40 5.02
C THR A 162 11.13 -9.45 3.53
N ALA A 163 10.18 -9.49 2.60
CA ALA A 163 10.49 -9.57 1.18
C ALA A 163 9.98 -8.35 0.41
N ILE A 164 10.87 -7.63 -0.27
CA ILE A 164 10.52 -6.45 -1.10
C ILE A 164 9.46 -6.80 -2.15
N GLY A 165 9.55 -7.96 -2.80
CA GLY A 165 8.57 -8.40 -3.81
C GLY A 165 7.15 -8.60 -3.28
N ALA A 166 7.00 -9.18 -2.08
CA ALA A 166 5.70 -9.39 -1.45
C ALA A 166 5.01 -8.06 -1.10
N ARG A 167 5.77 -7.06 -0.64
CA ARG A 167 5.26 -5.72 -0.33
C ARG A 167 4.63 -5.01 -1.51
N MET A 168 5.05 -5.33 -2.74
CA MET A 168 4.59 -4.63 -3.94
C MET A 168 3.13 -4.91 -4.29
N PHE A 169 2.58 -6.02 -3.83
CA PHE A 169 1.16 -6.37 -3.98
C PHE A 169 0.34 -6.14 -2.71
N LEU A 170 0.98 -5.85 -1.58
CA LEU A 170 0.36 -5.70 -0.27
C LEU A 170 -0.53 -4.45 -0.20
N ALA A 171 -1.65 -4.57 0.49
CA ALA A 171 -2.52 -3.43 0.78
C ALA A 171 -1.90 -2.52 1.85
N PRO A 172 -2.05 -1.18 1.75
CA PRO A 172 -1.40 -0.23 2.66
C PRO A 172 -1.77 -0.42 4.13
N GLU A 173 -3.02 -0.78 4.42
CA GLU A 173 -3.48 -1.01 5.79
C GLU A 173 -2.80 -2.20 6.47
N TYR A 174 -2.28 -3.17 5.71
CA TYR A 174 -1.56 -4.31 6.28
C TYR A 174 -0.16 -3.94 6.80
N GLU A 175 0.38 -2.79 6.38
CA GLU A 175 1.65 -2.28 6.89
C GLU A 175 1.54 -1.79 8.35
N THR A 176 0.32 -1.50 8.83
CA THR A 176 0.09 -1.06 10.22
C THR A 176 0.28 -2.18 11.25
N GLY A 177 0.20 -3.44 10.81
CA GLY A 177 0.30 -4.62 11.68
C GLY A 177 -0.88 -4.82 12.64
N ARG A 178 -1.98 -4.06 12.49
CA ARG A 178 -3.16 -4.19 13.34
C ARG A 178 -4.10 -5.28 12.82
N VAL A 179 -4.57 -6.13 13.71
CA VAL A 179 -5.45 -7.28 13.39
C VAL A 179 -6.80 -6.81 12.87
N GLU A 180 -7.34 -5.74 13.44
CA GLU A 180 -8.63 -5.16 13.08
C GLU A 180 -8.67 -4.60 11.64
N ASP A 181 -7.50 -4.29 11.06
CA ASP A 181 -7.39 -3.80 9.70
C ASP A 181 -7.44 -4.94 8.66
N VAL A 182 -7.37 -6.21 9.10
CA VAL A 182 -7.37 -7.36 8.17
C VAL A 182 -8.79 -7.76 7.79
N THR A 183 -9.09 -7.53 6.52
CA THR A 183 -10.37 -7.89 5.91
C THR A 183 -10.15 -8.39 4.48
N GLU A 184 -11.21 -8.85 3.82
CA GLU A 184 -11.18 -9.20 2.39
C GLU A 184 -10.73 -8.04 1.49
N LYS A 185 -10.81 -6.80 1.98
CA LYS A 185 -10.45 -5.60 1.20
C LYS A 185 -8.95 -5.55 0.88
N GLY A 186 -8.10 -6.14 1.69
CA GLY A 186 -6.68 -6.24 1.39
C GLY A 186 -6.38 -7.19 0.23
N ASP A 187 -7.04 -8.34 0.17
CA ASP A 187 -6.91 -9.26 -0.94
C ASP A 187 -7.46 -8.67 -2.25
N ILE A 188 -8.55 -7.91 -2.18
CA ILE A 188 -9.11 -7.17 -3.33
C ILE A 188 -8.09 -6.13 -3.85
N PHE A 189 -7.39 -5.42 -2.97
CA PHE A 189 -6.33 -4.49 -3.38
C PHE A 189 -5.22 -5.23 -4.14
N SER A 190 -4.75 -6.35 -3.61
CA SER A 190 -3.72 -7.17 -4.26
C SER A 190 -4.18 -7.68 -5.63
N LEU A 191 -5.47 -8.08 -5.76
CA LEU A 191 -6.06 -8.49 -7.05
C LEU A 191 -6.04 -7.34 -8.07
N GLY A 192 -6.34 -6.10 -7.67
CA GLY A 192 -6.23 -4.93 -8.53
C GLY A 192 -4.83 -4.76 -9.12
N LYS A 193 -3.79 -4.93 -8.30
CA LYS A 193 -2.39 -4.90 -8.75
C LYS A 193 -2.05 -6.06 -9.67
N ILE A 194 -2.55 -7.26 -9.40
CA ILE A 194 -2.34 -8.44 -10.25
C ILE A 194 -3.00 -8.23 -11.62
N ILE A 195 -4.23 -7.70 -11.68
CA ILE A 195 -4.91 -7.37 -12.95
C ILE A 195 -4.09 -6.39 -13.75
N TRP A 196 -3.62 -5.30 -13.10
CA TRP A 196 -2.75 -4.32 -13.76
C TRP A 196 -1.47 -4.99 -14.29
N TRP A 197 -0.81 -5.78 -13.45
CA TRP A 197 0.45 -6.46 -13.79
C TRP A 197 0.30 -7.42 -14.99
N MET A 198 -0.75 -8.23 -15.00
CA MET A 198 -1.05 -9.14 -16.12
C MET A 198 -1.21 -8.38 -17.44
N ILE A 199 -1.99 -7.30 -17.42
CA ILE A 199 -2.27 -6.52 -18.63
C ILE A 199 -1.06 -5.69 -19.05
N ASN A 200 -0.31 -5.11 -18.10
CA ASN A 200 0.91 -4.37 -18.41
C ASN A 200 1.97 -5.25 -19.09
N GLY A 201 2.07 -6.53 -18.71
CA GLY A 201 2.87 -7.52 -19.41
C GLY A 201 4.38 -7.33 -19.27
N ILE A 202 4.84 -6.75 -18.17
CA ILE A 202 6.26 -6.58 -17.85
C ILE A 202 6.50 -7.23 -16.49
N GLU A 203 7.25 -8.35 -16.47
CA GLU A 203 7.42 -9.21 -15.30
C GLU A 203 7.90 -8.45 -14.05
N ASN A 204 8.90 -7.60 -14.22
CA ASN A 204 9.49 -6.81 -13.12
C ASN A 204 8.86 -5.42 -12.96
N ALA A 205 7.77 -5.12 -13.67
CA ALA A 205 7.06 -3.87 -13.49
C ALA A 205 6.24 -3.91 -12.21
N LEU A 206 6.40 -2.89 -11.40
CA LEU A 206 5.76 -2.76 -10.10
C LEU A 206 4.86 -1.52 -10.14
N LEU A 207 3.63 -1.69 -9.70
CA LEU A 207 2.73 -0.58 -9.48
C LEU A 207 2.88 -0.11 -8.02
N PRO A 208 3.56 1.03 -7.76
CA PRO A 208 3.70 1.54 -6.41
C PRO A 208 2.33 1.90 -5.83
N SER A 209 1.97 1.32 -4.70
CA SER A 209 0.68 1.55 -4.03
C SER A 209 -0.49 1.56 -5.02
N ASN A 210 -1.19 2.69 -5.17
CA ASN A 210 -2.33 2.89 -6.07
C ASN A 210 -2.05 3.87 -7.23
N PHE A 211 -0.79 4.04 -7.64
CA PHE A 211 -0.37 5.02 -8.66
C PHE A 211 -0.72 4.64 -10.11
N TRP A 212 -1.61 3.68 -10.33
CA TRP A 212 -2.05 3.23 -11.66
C TRP A 212 -2.63 4.36 -12.52
N PHE A 213 -3.09 5.45 -11.91
CA PHE A 213 -3.68 6.61 -12.60
C PHE A 213 -2.64 7.62 -13.14
N ILE A 214 -1.39 7.55 -12.69
CA ILE A 214 -0.31 8.38 -13.22
C ILE A 214 0.00 7.92 -14.65
N ASP A 215 0.39 8.83 -15.52
CA ASP A 215 0.62 8.55 -16.95
C ASP A 215 1.61 7.41 -17.18
N GLU A 216 2.62 7.25 -16.34
CA GLU A 216 3.61 6.17 -16.43
C GLU A 216 3.02 4.77 -16.24
N PHE A 217 1.99 4.66 -15.39
CA PHE A 217 1.35 3.39 -15.05
C PHE A 217 -0.01 3.20 -15.72
N ASN A 218 -0.49 4.20 -16.48
CA ASN A 218 -1.79 4.14 -17.13
C ASN A 218 -1.76 3.20 -18.33
N LEU A 219 -2.54 2.12 -18.29
CA LEU A 219 -2.59 1.11 -19.34
C LEU A 219 -3.01 1.68 -20.70
N THR A 220 -3.80 2.77 -20.75
CA THR A 220 -4.17 3.40 -22.02
C THR A 220 -2.99 4.03 -22.75
N ARG A 221 -1.94 4.42 -22.03
CA ARG A 221 -0.69 4.90 -22.63
C ARG A 221 0.07 3.79 -23.32
N ASN A 222 0.15 2.62 -22.66
CA ASN A 222 0.88 1.46 -23.17
C ASN A 222 0.12 0.75 -24.31
N PHE A 223 -1.22 0.82 -24.28
CA PHE A 223 -2.12 0.17 -25.24
C PHE A 223 -3.16 1.14 -25.80
N PRO A 224 -2.77 2.23 -26.50
CA PRO A 224 -3.68 3.32 -26.90
C PRO A 224 -4.78 2.88 -27.88
N ASN A 225 -4.55 1.81 -28.63
CA ASN A 225 -5.48 1.28 -29.62
C ASN A 225 -6.36 0.14 -29.07
N ASN A 226 -6.25 -0.19 -27.77
CA ASN A 226 -7.03 -1.25 -27.15
C ASN A 226 -8.14 -0.66 -26.27
N PRO A 227 -9.41 -0.63 -26.72
CA PRO A 227 -10.50 -0.08 -25.93
C PRO A 227 -10.81 -0.88 -24.65
N ASP A 228 -10.43 -2.15 -24.61
CA ASP A 228 -10.69 -3.01 -23.44
C ASP A 228 -9.90 -2.56 -22.21
N VAL A 229 -8.73 -1.91 -22.37
CA VAL A 229 -7.93 -1.37 -21.24
C VAL A 229 -8.65 -0.24 -20.48
N ILE A 230 -9.59 0.45 -21.12
CA ILE A 230 -10.40 1.47 -20.46
C ILE A 230 -11.29 0.82 -19.40
N ALA A 231 -11.94 -0.29 -19.76
CA ALA A 231 -12.74 -1.05 -18.82
C ALA A 231 -11.87 -1.68 -17.72
N ALA A 232 -10.67 -2.17 -18.08
CA ALA A 232 -9.71 -2.69 -17.10
C ALA A 232 -9.31 -1.60 -16.07
N ASN A 233 -9.06 -0.37 -16.50
CA ASN A 233 -8.74 0.74 -15.60
C ASN A 233 -9.89 1.02 -14.61
N VAL A 234 -11.16 0.89 -15.01
CA VAL A 234 -12.31 1.04 -14.10
C VAL A 234 -12.32 -0.08 -13.04
N ILE A 235 -12.08 -1.32 -13.44
CA ILE A 235 -12.00 -2.47 -12.52
C ILE A 235 -10.82 -2.28 -11.54
N ILE A 236 -9.64 -1.93 -12.06
CA ILE A 236 -8.44 -1.67 -11.25
C ILE A 236 -8.70 -0.55 -10.24
N ALA A 237 -9.31 0.57 -10.68
CA ALA A 237 -9.67 1.70 -9.83
C ALA A 237 -10.55 1.30 -8.66
N SER A 238 -11.53 0.44 -8.90
CA SER A 238 -12.45 -0.04 -7.86
C SER A 238 -11.76 -0.90 -6.79
N CYS A 239 -10.66 -1.56 -7.16
CA CYS A 239 -9.86 -2.40 -6.24
C CYS A 239 -8.83 -1.57 -5.46
N LEU A 240 -8.22 -0.56 -6.09
CA LEU A 240 -7.04 0.16 -5.57
C LEU A 240 -7.39 1.44 -4.80
N ARG A 241 -8.57 1.52 -4.16
CA ARG A 241 -8.89 2.64 -3.27
C ARG A 241 -7.99 2.64 -2.04
N THR A 242 -7.47 3.81 -1.66
CA THR A 242 -6.66 3.95 -0.44
C THR A 242 -7.47 3.57 0.79
N ASN A 243 -8.71 4.07 0.87
CA ASN A 243 -9.64 3.70 1.93
C ASN A 243 -10.24 2.30 1.64
N PRO A 244 -10.01 1.27 2.48
CA PRO A 244 -10.56 -0.07 2.28
C PRO A 244 -12.08 -0.11 2.12
N ASN A 245 -12.81 0.76 2.84
CA ASN A 245 -14.28 0.81 2.80
C ASN A 245 -14.83 1.30 1.45
N GLU A 246 -14.02 1.99 0.64
CA GLU A 246 -14.40 2.46 -0.69
C GLU A 246 -14.05 1.45 -1.80
N ARG A 247 -13.29 0.40 -1.49
CA ARG A 247 -12.99 -0.68 -2.44
C ARG A 247 -14.24 -1.48 -2.73
N CYS A 248 -14.32 -2.02 -3.94
CA CYS A 248 -15.38 -2.96 -4.29
C CYS A 248 -15.39 -4.17 -3.34
N THR A 249 -16.52 -4.87 -3.30
CA THR A 249 -16.63 -6.21 -2.69
C THR A 249 -16.26 -7.28 -3.73
N TYR A 250 -16.08 -8.53 -3.31
CA TYR A 250 -15.91 -9.66 -4.26
C TYR A 250 -17.09 -9.78 -5.22
N ASP A 251 -18.34 -9.58 -4.74
CA ASP A 251 -19.52 -9.63 -5.59
C ASP A 251 -19.50 -8.55 -6.66
N GLN A 252 -19.13 -7.32 -6.28
CA GLN A 252 -19.02 -6.21 -7.21
C GLN A 252 -17.89 -6.44 -8.22
N LEU A 253 -16.72 -6.96 -7.79
CA LEU A 253 -15.60 -7.28 -8.66
C LEU A 253 -16.00 -8.37 -9.67
N ILE A 254 -16.58 -9.48 -9.22
CA ILE A 254 -17.05 -10.57 -10.05
C ILE A 254 -18.12 -10.07 -11.05
N ALA A 255 -19.05 -9.23 -10.61
CA ALA A 255 -20.07 -8.65 -11.49
C ALA A 255 -19.44 -7.76 -12.58
N MET A 256 -18.47 -6.90 -12.25
CA MET A 256 -17.75 -6.07 -13.22
C MET A 256 -16.98 -6.92 -14.24
N MET A 257 -16.26 -7.95 -13.78
CA MET A 257 -15.53 -8.87 -14.65
C MET A 257 -16.49 -9.60 -15.60
N ASN A 258 -17.58 -10.19 -15.09
CA ASN A 258 -18.58 -10.89 -15.90
C ASN A 258 -19.27 -9.97 -16.90
N ASN A 259 -19.66 -8.77 -16.50
CA ASN A 259 -20.29 -7.78 -17.39
C ASN A 259 -19.37 -7.43 -18.55
N PHE A 260 -18.07 -7.25 -18.27
CA PHE A 260 -17.08 -7.01 -19.31
C PHE A 260 -16.92 -8.23 -20.23
N LEU A 261 -16.77 -9.43 -19.69
CA LEU A 261 -16.54 -10.67 -20.46
C LEU A 261 -17.72 -11.04 -21.33
N ASN A 262 -18.96 -10.79 -20.88
CA ASN A 262 -20.20 -11.08 -21.61
C ASN A 262 -20.50 -10.05 -22.71
N THR A 263 -19.81 -8.91 -22.74
CA THR A 263 -19.99 -7.87 -23.75
C THR A 263 -19.10 -8.18 -24.95
N ALA A 264 -19.69 -8.58 -26.07
CA ALA A 264 -18.94 -9.01 -27.28
C ALA A 264 -18.10 -7.89 -27.91
N THR A 265 -18.61 -6.64 -27.86
CA THR A 265 -17.91 -5.45 -28.33
C THR A 265 -18.43 -4.24 -27.56
N ILE A 266 -17.51 -3.46 -26.99
CA ILE A 266 -17.91 -2.22 -26.31
C ILE A 266 -18.33 -1.19 -27.37
N SER A 267 -19.58 -0.74 -27.35
CA SER A 267 -20.06 0.30 -28.26
C SER A 267 -19.28 1.61 -28.05
N LYS A 268 -19.21 2.47 -29.09
CA LYS A 268 -18.52 3.77 -28.96
C LYS A 268 -19.08 4.63 -27.84
N ASP A 269 -20.38 4.57 -27.56
CA ASP A 269 -21.02 5.34 -26.49
C ASP A 269 -20.62 4.80 -25.11
N VAL A 270 -20.58 3.47 -24.95
CA VAL A 270 -20.08 2.84 -23.70
C VAL A 270 -18.59 3.13 -23.50
N GLN A 271 -17.77 3.10 -24.58
CA GLN A 271 -16.37 3.52 -24.50
C GLN A 271 -16.23 4.95 -23.99
N LYS A 272 -17.04 5.89 -24.50
CA LYS A 272 -17.03 7.28 -24.06
C LYS A 272 -17.46 7.44 -22.60
N GLN A 273 -18.50 6.71 -22.16
CA GLN A 273 -18.90 6.70 -20.76
C GLN A 273 -17.80 6.17 -19.83
N LEU A 274 -17.15 5.06 -20.21
CA LEU A 274 -16.04 4.48 -19.45
C LEU A 274 -14.82 5.43 -19.38
N LEU A 275 -14.54 6.14 -20.47
CA LEU A 275 -13.46 7.16 -20.49
C LEU A 275 -13.76 8.31 -19.52
N VAL A 276 -15.00 8.80 -19.51
CA VAL A 276 -15.41 9.86 -18.58
C VAL A 276 -15.35 9.35 -17.13
N GLN A 277 -15.83 8.14 -16.88
CA GLN A 277 -15.76 7.53 -15.55
C GLN A 277 -14.31 7.34 -15.09
N ALA A 278 -13.42 6.79 -15.94
CA ALA A 278 -12.02 6.63 -15.64
C ALA A 278 -11.32 7.97 -15.36
N ALA A 279 -11.66 9.03 -16.14
CA ALA A 279 -11.11 10.36 -15.92
C ALA A 279 -11.59 10.98 -14.59
N MET A 280 -12.85 10.77 -14.22
CA MET A 280 -13.38 11.22 -12.93
C MET A 280 -12.74 10.49 -11.75
N GLU A 281 -12.57 9.17 -11.87
CA GLU A 281 -11.90 8.36 -10.86
C GLU A 281 -10.44 8.77 -10.69
N ARG A 282 -9.73 9.02 -11.81
CA ARG A 282 -8.36 9.53 -11.77
C ARG A 282 -8.28 10.84 -10.99
N LYS A 283 -9.14 11.82 -11.31
CA LYS A 283 -9.19 13.11 -10.59
C LYS A 283 -9.49 12.95 -9.11
N LYS A 284 -10.40 12.02 -8.76
CA LYS A 284 -10.71 11.72 -7.36
C LYS A 284 -9.48 11.18 -6.62
N LEU A 285 -8.75 10.24 -7.22
CA LEU A 285 -7.54 9.66 -6.63
C LEU A 285 -6.40 10.66 -6.52
N GLU A 286 -6.18 11.50 -7.54
CA GLU A 286 -5.22 12.60 -7.48
C GLU A 286 -5.54 13.57 -6.33
N PHE A 287 -6.82 13.86 -6.09
CA PHE A 287 -7.26 14.69 -4.98
C PHE A 287 -7.02 13.99 -3.62
N GLU A 288 -7.35 12.71 -3.50
CA GLU A 288 -7.13 11.91 -2.28
C GLU A 288 -5.64 11.78 -1.94
N GLU A 289 -4.78 11.60 -2.97
CA GLU A 289 -3.32 11.57 -2.81
C GLU A 289 -2.82 12.91 -2.27
N LYS A 290 -3.20 14.04 -2.91
CA LYS A 290 -2.84 15.37 -2.42
C LYS A 290 -3.26 15.60 -0.98
N LEU A 291 -4.49 15.24 -0.63
CA LEU A 291 -4.99 15.38 0.74
C LEU A 291 -4.17 14.55 1.73
N THR A 292 -3.80 13.34 1.38
CA THR A 292 -3.00 12.44 2.22
C THR A 292 -1.58 12.98 2.40
N CYS A 293 -0.93 13.40 1.32
CA CYS A 293 0.41 14.00 1.37
C CYS A 293 0.42 15.29 2.18
N ASN A 294 -0.58 16.16 2.00
CA ASN A 294 -0.69 17.40 2.76
C ASN A 294 -0.87 17.15 4.27
N LYS A 295 -1.69 16.17 4.65
CA LYS A 295 -1.84 15.76 6.05
C LYS A 295 -0.53 15.23 6.63
N LEU A 296 0.19 14.40 5.87
CA LEU A 296 1.48 13.86 6.30
C LEU A 296 2.51 14.97 6.47
N LEU A 297 2.60 15.91 5.54
CA LEU A 297 3.49 17.06 5.61
C LEU A 297 3.25 17.87 6.91
N VAL A 298 2.00 18.26 7.15
CA VAL A 298 1.61 19.03 8.34
C VAL A 298 1.89 18.27 9.63
N ASN A 299 1.55 16.98 9.68
CA ASN A 299 1.78 16.17 10.88
C ASN A 299 3.28 15.99 11.16
N THR A 300 4.08 15.69 10.14
CA THR A 300 5.53 15.52 10.29
C THR A 300 6.17 16.83 10.75
N PHE A 301 5.81 17.94 10.11
CA PHE A 301 6.27 19.27 10.54
C PHE A 301 5.87 19.57 12.00
N SER A 302 4.59 19.38 12.36
CA SER A 302 4.08 19.69 13.70
C SER A 302 4.80 18.89 14.80
N VAL A 303 5.05 17.60 14.58
CA VAL A 303 5.78 16.76 15.54
C VAL A 303 7.23 17.22 15.67
N THR A 304 7.91 17.45 14.53
CA THR A 304 9.31 17.89 14.53
C THR A 304 9.47 19.26 15.15
N PHE A 305 8.56 20.20 14.85
CA PHE A 305 8.55 21.54 15.41
C PHE A 305 8.30 21.54 16.92
N SER A 306 7.31 20.77 17.40
CA SER A 306 7.03 20.66 18.84
C SER A 306 8.22 20.12 19.61
N HIS A 307 8.91 19.10 19.06
CA HIS A 307 10.12 18.55 19.67
C HIS A 307 11.27 19.56 19.70
N ALA A 308 11.49 20.30 18.59
CA ALA A 308 12.50 21.38 18.55
C ALA A 308 12.19 22.47 19.59
N LEU A 309 10.92 22.87 19.77
CA LEU A 309 10.51 23.81 20.79
C LEU A 309 10.82 23.34 22.23
N GLU A 310 10.54 22.08 22.53
CA GLU A 310 10.87 21.49 23.84
C GLU A 310 12.37 21.54 24.11
N LEU A 311 13.20 21.23 23.11
CA LEU A 311 14.66 21.29 23.22
C LEU A 311 15.14 22.73 23.43
N ILE A 312 14.65 23.69 22.66
CA ILE A 312 14.97 25.12 22.80
C ILE A 312 14.56 25.65 24.18
N ASN A 313 13.36 25.37 24.66
CA ASN A 313 12.90 25.78 25.99
C ASN A 313 13.75 25.16 27.10
N SER A 314 14.23 23.91 26.92
CA SER A 314 15.15 23.27 27.87
C SER A 314 16.53 23.91 27.85
N LYS A 315 17.03 24.32 26.68
CA LYS A 315 18.36 24.93 26.48
C LYS A 315 18.40 26.39 26.92
N TYR A 316 17.32 27.12 26.75
CA TYR A 316 17.18 28.55 27.08
C TYR A 316 15.99 28.82 28.01
N PRO A 317 16.01 28.37 29.26
CA PRO A 317 14.85 28.45 30.16
C PRO A 317 14.40 29.87 30.54
N THR A 318 15.22 30.87 30.28
CA THR A 318 14.89 32.28 30.48
C THR A 318 14.17 32.93 29.31
N VAL A 319 14.17 32.27 28.16
CA VAL A 319 13.48 32.69 26.93
C VAL A 319 12.20 31.89 26.84
N VAL A 320 11.11 32.37 27.42
CA VAL A 320 9.82 31.69 27.41
C VAL A 320 9.13 31.98 26.06
N PHE A 321 9.64 31.40 24.97
CA PHE A 321 8.92 31.43 23.73
C PHE A 321 7.65 30.58 23.88
N LEU A 322 6.52 31.13 23.44
CA LEU A 322 5.48 30.32 22.81
C LEU A 322 4.36 29.77 23.71
N GLN A 323 3.91 30.54 24.70
CA GLN A 323 2.70 30.15 25.46
C GLN A 323 1.36 30.68 24.91
N HIS A 324 1.34 31.45 23.82
CA HIS A 324 0.10 31.94 23.23
C HIS A 324 -0.02 31.62 21.77
N LEU A 325 -0.84 30.59 21.47
CA LEU A 325 -1.29 30.25 20.14
C LEU A 325 -2.49 31.13 19.75
N LYS A 326 -2.31 32.05 18.81
CA LYS A 326 -3.40 32.75 18.17
C LYS A 326 -3.60 32.18 16.77
N THR A 327 -4.64 31.37 16.60
CA THR A 327 -4.98 30.78 15.33
C THR A 327 -6.01 31.62 14.60
N GLN A 328 -5.72 32.01 13.36
CA GLN A 328 -6.66 32.79 12.56
C GLN A 328 -7.63 31.91 11.76
N TYR A 329 -7.27 30.67 11.43
CA TYR A 329 -8.09 29.73 10.64
C TYR A 329 -7.98 28.27 11.06
N ALA A 330 -7.48 27.96 12.28
CA ALA A 330 -7.38 26.58 12.74
C ALA A 330 -8.41 26.29 13.84
N ASN A 331 -8.96 25.09 13.85
CA ASN A 331 -9.79 24.63 14.97
C ASN A 331 -8.91 24.53 16.23
N LYS A 332 -9.43 25.03 17.35
CA LYS A 332 -8.76 24.94 18.65
C LYS A 332 -8.54 23.47 18.99
N SER A 333 -7.28 23.02 18.88
CA SER A 333 -6.79 21.81 19.51
C SER A 333 -5.86 22.24 20.64
N THR A 334 -6.01 21.67 21.81
CA THR A 334 -5.18 21.93 22.98
C THR A 334 -3.80 21.26 22.90
N ASP A 335 -3.58 20.41 21.91
CA ASP A 335 -2.45 19.47 21.87
C ASP A 335 -1.58 19.61 20.60
N GLY A 336 -1.23 20.85 20.20
CA GLY A 336 -0.27 21.06 19.12
C GLY A 336 -0.74 21.94 17.97
N ILE A 337 0.16 22.15 16.99
CA ILE A 337 -0.12 22.90 15.77
C ILE A 337 -1.01 22.02 14.88
N ASN A 338 -2.25 22.42 14.67
CA ASN A 338 -3.19 21.70 13.85
C ASN A 338 -3.77 22.62 12.77
N PHE A 339 -3.33 22.40 11.52
CA PHE A 339 -3.91 23.05 10.35
C PHE A 339 -5.09 22.22 9.86
N THR A 340 -6.30 22.47 10.36
CA THR A 340 -7.51 21.90 9.79
C THR A 340 -8.05 22.86 8.74
N THR A 341 -7.71 22.61 7.48
CA THR A 341 -8.35 23.26 6.36
C THR A 341 -9.64 22.51 6.02
N LYS A 342 -10.72 23.24 5.77
CA LYS A 342 -11.97 22.63 5.28
C LYS A 342 -11.83 22.15 3.84
N ASN A 343 -10.94 22.79 3.07
CA ASN A 343 -10.60 22.45 1.69
C ASN A 343 -9.09 22.34 1.57
N VAL A 344 -8.62 21.50 0.64
CA VAL A 344 -7.18 21.29 0.36
C VAL A 344 -6.51 22.55 -0.19
N ASP A 345 -7.29 23.48 -0.71
CA ASP A 345 -6.85 24.70 -1.38
C ASP A 345 -6.91 25.95 -0.49
N ASP A 346 -7.27 25.81 0.81
CA ASP A 346 -7.35 26.95 1.72
C ASP A 346 -6.01 27.18 2.41
N ASP A 347 -5.51 28.43 2.39
CA ASP A 347 -4.37 28.87 3.19
C ASP A 347 -4.71 28.78 4.68
N ALA A 348 -3.75 28.38 5.49
CA ALA A 348 -3.87 28.38 6.94
C ALA A 348 -2.64 29.03 7.59
N SER A 349 -2.86 29.82 8.61
CA SER A 349 -1.79 30.49 9.34
C SER A 349 -1.91 30.30 10.85
N HIS A 350 -0.77 30.13 11.48
CA HIS A 350 -0.65 29.92 12.90
C HIS A 350 0.44 30.86 13.43
N TYR A 351 0.14 31.63 14.49
CA TYR A 351 1.05 32.62 15.03
C TYR A 351 1.42 32.29 16.46
N LEU A 352 2.71 32.39 16.76
CA LEU A 352 3.29 32.22 18.10
C LEU A 352 3.93 33.53 18.52
N TYR A 353 3.60 34.00 19.69
CA TYR A 353 4.12 35.23 20.23
C TYR A 353 4.91 34.95 21.52
N ASP A 354 5.95 35.76 21.80
CA ASP A 354 6.56 35.77 23.10
C ASP A 354 5.59 36.39 24.11
N LYS A 355 5.51 35.78 25.29
CA LYS A 355 4.63 36.22 26.39
C LYS A 355 5.09 37.55 27.05
N HIS A 356 6.36 37.85 26.97
CA HIS A 356 6.98 38.93 27.71
C HIS A 356 7.37 40.14 26.84
N PHE A 357 7.48 39.94 25.55
CA PHE A 357 7.99 40.92 24.61
C PHE A 357 7.13 40.88 23.35
N ASP A 358 6.26 41.85 23.15
CA ASP A 358 5.45 42.00 21.95
C ASP A 358 6.29 42.24 20.66
N ASP A 359 7.60 42.04 20.76
CA ASP A 359 8.58 42.35 19.72
C ASP A 359 8.92 41.21 18.78
N ILE A 360 8.63 39.97 19.20
CA ILE A 360 8.95 38.75 18.44
C ILE A 360 7.70 37.99 18.13
N PHE A 361 7.54 37.60 16.89
CA PHE A 361 6.56 36.59 16.53
C PHE A 361 7.10 35.59 15.53
N ILE A 362 6.58 34.36 15.58
CA ILE A 362 6.77 33.32 14.58
C ILE A 362 5.43 33.09 13.93
N ALA A 363 5.41 33.16 12.60
CA ALA A 363 4.27 32.83 11.79
C ALA A 363 4.53 31.46 11.12
N ILE A 364 3.55 30.57 11.19
CA ILE A 364 3.57 29.30 10.49
C ILE A 364 2.45 29.35 9.47
N HIS A 365 2.80 29.29 8.20
CA HIS A 365 1.87 29.36 7.10
C HIS A 365 1.85 28.03 6.37
N TYR A 366 0.66 27.50 6.16
CA TYR A 366 0.42 26.41 5.23
C TYR A 366 -0.06 27.00 3.90
N TYR A 367 0.64 26.68 2.85
CA TYR A 367 0.29 27.07 1.49
C TYR A 367 -0.13 25.83 0.69
N PRO A 368 -1.37 25.75 0.17
CA PRO A 368 -1.76 24.70 -0.74
C PRO A 368 -0.95 24.78 -2.03
N ALA A 369 -0.84 23.64 -2.73
CA ALA A 369 -0.16 23.60 -4.01
C ALA A 369 -0.82 24.56 -5.02
N SER A 370 -0.05 25.57 -5.46
CA SER A 370 -0.49 26.52 -6.48
C SER A 370 -0.27 25.99 -7.91
N ASN A 371 -0.67 26.75 -8.92
CA ASN A 371 -0.54 26.37 -10.32
C ASN A 371 0.91 25.97 -10.68
N GLY A 372 1.11 24.67 -10.97
CA GLY A 372 2.41 24.10 -11.33
C GLY A 372 3.12 23.36 -10.20
N GLU A 373 2.68 23.47 -8.96
CA GLU A 373 3.20 22.72 -7.83
C GLU A 373 2.40 21.43 -7.62
N LYS A 374 3.10 20.35 -7.30
CA LYS A 374 2.46 19.06 -7.05
C LYS A 374 1.89 18.96 -5.63
N TYR A 375 2.59 19.54 -4.65
CA TYR A 375 2.28 19.41 -3.23
C TYR A 375 2.27 20.77 -2.53
N ALA A 376 1.57 20.84 -1.41
CA ALA A 376 1.60 21.97 -0.49
C ALA A 376 2.98 22.13 0.16
N HIS A 377 3.21 23.30 0.76
CA HIS A 377 4.38 23.55 1.60
C HIS A 377 3.99 24.27 2.89
N VAL A 378 4.88 24.21 3.89
CA VAL A 378 4.76 24.94 5.14
C VAL A 378 5.92 25.93 5.21
N SER A 379 5.63 27.21 5.45
CA SER A 379 6.63 28.23 5.76
C SER A 379 6.60 28.54 7.26
N LEU A 380 7.77 28.60 7.85
CA LEU A 380 8.00 29.05 9.21
C LEU A 380 8.79 30.36 9.13
N ASP A 381 8.15 31.46 9.48
CA ASP A 381 8.70 32.80 9.35
C ASP A 381 8.83 33.44 10.73
N TYR A 382 9.99 34.00 11.06
CA TYR A 382 10.08 34.86 12.25
C TYR A 382 10.30 36.31 11.88
N HIS A 383 9.85 37.18 12.75
CA HIS A 383 10.04 38.63 12.63
C HIS A 383 10.35 39.23 13.98
N VAL A 384 11.39 40.09 14.04
CA VAL A 384 11.78 40.89 15.21
C VAL A 384 11.50 42.34 14.89
N HIS A 385 10.48 42.91 15.52
CA HIS A 385 10.02 44.27 15.20
C HIS A 385 11.06 45.34 15.47
N SER A 386 11.79 45.26 16.59
CA SER A 386 12.79 46.26 16.99
C SER A 386 13.97 46.37 16.02
N SER A 387 14.40 45.26 15.43
CA SER A 387 15.53 45.20 14.50
C SER A 387 15.13 45.14 13.04
N GLY A 388 13.86 44.87 12.75
CA GLY A 388 13.37 44.63 11.40
C GLY A 388 13.92 43.35 10.74
N LYS A 389 14.59 42.49 11.50
CA LYS A 389 15.13 41.21 10.99
C LYS A 389 14.02 40.19 10.82
N SER A 390 14.09 39.48 9.72
CA SER A 390 13.17 38.36 9.41
C SER A 390 13.91 37.29 8.65
N GLU A 391 13.57 36.04 8.91
CA GLU A 391 14.09 34.87 8.20
C GLU A 391 12.95 33.85 8.01
N SER A 392 13.10 33.02 7.01
CA SER A 392 12.10 32.00 6.63
C SER A 392 12.74 30.62 6.52
N LEU A 393 12.02 29.60 7.00
CA LEU A 393 12.31 28.21 6.79
C LEU A 393 11.12 27.59 6.02
N THR A 394 11.38 26.93 4.90
CA THR A 394 10.35 26.30 4.09
C THR A 394 10.45 24.78 4.19
N VAL A 395 9.31 24.11 4.40
CA VAL A 395 9.20 22.65 4.47
C VAL A 395 8.28 22.16 3.35
N ALA A 396 8.81 21.31 2.48
CA ALA A 396 8.08 20.81 1.31
C ALA A 396 8.54 19.41 0.92
N TYR A 397 7.74 18.73 0.08
CA TYR A 397 8.19 17.51 -0.58
C TYR A 397 9.23 17.81 -1.66
N ASN A 398 10.29 17.01 -1.71
CA ASN A 398 11.23 17.01 -2.83
C ASN A 398 10.73 16.11 -3.99
N GLU A 399 11.50 16.06 -5.08
CA GLU A 399 11.17 15.24 -6.26
C GLU A 399 11.12 13.73 -5.98
N GLN A 400 11.84 13.26 -4.95
CA GLN A 400 11.87 11.86 -4.53
C GLN A 400 10.74 11.50 -3.55
N GLY A 401 9.91 12.48 -3.15
CA GLY A 401 8.80 12.26 -2.22
C GLY A 401 9.19 12.26 -0.74
N ALA A 402 10.42 12.72 -0.40
CA ALA A 402 10.82 12.99 0.97
C ALA A 402 10.42 14.41 1.38
N ILE A 403 10.27 14.65 2.68
CA ILE A 403 9.99 15.99 3.22
C ILE A 403 11.31 16.64 3.58
N ASP A 404 11.64 17.70 2.87
CA ASP A 404 12.83 18.50 3.08
C ASP A 404 12.49 19.83 3.75
N ALA A 405 13.46 20.38 4.48
CA ALA A 405 13.45 21.73 4.99
C ALA A 405 14.56 22.55 4.34
N THR A 406 14.23 23.79 3.95
CA THR A 406 15.17 24.73 3.35
C THR A 406 15.30 25.95 4.26
N TYR A 407 16.50 26.21 4.75
CA TYR A 407 16.85 27.36 5.58
C TYR A 407 18.20 27.94 5.16
N GLN A 408 18.32 29.26 5.03
CA GLN A 408 19.54 29.99 4.62
C GLN A 408 20.22 29.36 3.37
N SER A 409 19.43 29.03 2.35
CA SER A 409 19.88 28.37 1.11
C SER A 409 20.45 26.95 1.28
N THR A 410 20.31 26.36 2.46
CA THR A 410 20.66 24.96 2.71
C THR A 410 19.39 24.12 2.74
N THR A 411 19.36 23.05 1.97
CA THR A 411 18.24 22.09 1.95
C THR A 411 18.72 20.76 2.50
N SER A 412 17.98 20.21 3.45
CA SER A 412 18.20 18.89 4.02
C SER A 412 16.87 18.22 4.34
N MET A 413 16.88 16.93 4.59
CA MET A 413 15.70 16.24 5.09
C MET A 413 15.23 16.89 6.40
N LEU A 414 13.91 17.11 6.53
CA LEU A 414 13.32 17.72 7.73
C LEU A 414 13.71 16.93 8.98
N ASN A 415 14.36 17.61 9.92
CA ASN A 415 14.73 17.07 11.22
C ASN A 415 14.66 18.16 12.29
N THR A 416 14.83 17.79 13.54
CA THR A 416 14.75 18.70 14.68
C THR A 416 15.86 19.74 14.66
N GLU A 417 17.07 19.38 14.24
CA GLU A 417 18.26 20.25 14.27
C GLU A 417 18.11 21.48 13.37
N ILE A 418 17.50 21.35 12.18
CA ILE A 418 17.30 22.49 11.28
C ILE A 418 16.29 23.49 11.85
N ILE A 419 15.27 23.00 12.56
CA ILE A 419 14.29 23.86 13.23
C ILE A 419 14.91 24.50 14.48
N GLU A 420 15.70 23.77 15.25
CA GLU A 420 16.46 24.33 16.39
C GLU A 420 17.38 25.47 15.94
N SER A 421 18.15 25.28 14.86
CA SER A 421 19.02 26.27 14.27
C SER A 421 18.24 27.54 13.90
N PHE A 422 17.08 27.39 13.27
CA PHE A 422 16.18 28.50 12.93
C PHE A 422 15.71 29.26 14.18
N LEU A 423 15.32 28.54 15.23
CA LEU A 423 14.84 29.14 16.49
C LEU A 423 16.00 29.79 17.30
N GLU A 424 17.19 29.21 17.24
CA GLU A 424 18.40 29.82 17.87
C GLU A 424 18.79 31.13 17.18
N ASP A 425 18.75 31.17 15.85
CA ASP A 425 19.01 32.40 15.10
C ASP A 425 17.99 33.51 15.43
N LEU A 426 16.71 33.14 15.64
CA LEU A 426 15.72 34.07 16.15
C LEU A 426 16.13 34.64 17.50
N ILE A 427 16.53 33.80 18.47
CA ILE A 427 16.96 34.23 19.81
C ILE A 427 18.18 35.14 19.71
N LEU A 428 19.19 34.75 18.91
CA LEU A 428 20.40 35.53 18.72
C LEU A 428 20.13 36.90 18.07
N ASN A 429 19.25 36.92 17.07
CA ASN A 429 18.85 38.16 16.38
C ASN A 429 18.02 39.11 17.27
N TYR A 430 17.39 38.57 18.32
CA TYR A 430 16.66 39.36 19.32
C TYR A 430 17.58 39.95 20.36
N ILE A 431 18.58 39.19 20.82
CA ILE A 431 19.51 39.63 21.86
C ILE A 431 20.57 40.63 21.32
N ALA A 432 20.91 40.52 20.03
CA ALA A 432 21.90 41.38 19.36
C ALA A 432 21.30 42.73 18.95
#